data_091cb6a35201ac1d100c1182fd39ea43
#
_entry.id   091cb6a35201ac1d100c1182fd39ea43
#
_cell.length_a   1.000
_cell.length_b   1.000
_cell.length_c   1.000
_cell.angle_alpha   90.00
_cell.angle_beta   90.00
_cell.angle_gamma   90.00
#
_symmetry.space_group_name_H-M   'P 1'
#
loop_
_entity.id
_entity.type
_entity.pdbx_description
1 polymer ?
#
loop_
_entity_poly.entity_id
_entity_poly.type
_entity_poly.pdbx_seq_one_letter_code
_entity_poly.pdbx_strand_id
1 'polypeptide(L)'
;MSVILKANWNYPTRVWAGPGRIAELPAACTLLGVKRPLLVTDEGLRDALMVSAARALVPGTGLFAGVRGNPVAANIDAGLAAYARGGHDGVIAFGGGSALDAGKVIAFMSGQTRPMWDFEDVGDWWTRADERGIAPIVAVPTTAGTGSEVGRAGVVINEATHQKKIIFHPKMMPGVVISDPELTVGLPAGVTAATGFDAFVHCFEAYCTPGFHPLADGIALEGMRLIQTYLPRACENGHDLEARSRMLAAASMGATAFQKGLGGVHAIAHPVGVFFNTHHGLTNAVILPYVMVHNRPAIESQLKVIARLLDLPGEPFAAVFDWVLEFRKQLKIPHTLAEIGVTLDNPDVIGREAALDPTAGGNPLPTDAQTYARLFRSAVKGDLSLKG
;
A
#
# COMPACT_ATOMS: atom_id res chain seq x y z
N MET A 1 -27.74 -13.38 -12.07
CA MET A 1 -26.84 -14.42 -11.52
C MET A 1 -25.69 -13.72 -10.82
N SER A 2 -25.48 -13.97 -9.51
CA SER A 2 -24.32 -13.45 -8.81
C SER A 2 -23.04 -14.06 -9.40
N VAL A 3 -22.12 -13.21 -9.85
CA VAL A 3 -20.83 -13.67 -10.35
C VAL A 3 -20.01 -14.17 -9.16
N ILE A 4 -19.68 -15.45 -9.15
CA ILE A 4 -18.78 -16.02 -8.13
C ILE A 4 -17.34 -15.71 -8.54
N LEU A 5 -16.70 -14.78 -7.85
CA LEU A 5 -15.31 -14.40 -8.06
C LEU A 5 -14.39 -15.25 -7.16
N LYS A 6 -14.15 -16.49 -7.59
CA LYS A 6 -13.24 -17.42 -6.92
C LYS A 6 -12.19 -17.91 -7.91
N ALA A 7 -10.90 -17.72 -7.58
CA ALA A 7 -9.80 -18.08 -8.45
C ALA A 7 -8.50 -18.31 -7.67
N ASN A 8 -7.53 -18.93 -8.32
CA ASN A 8 -6.14 -19.01 -7.87
C ASN A 8 -5.23 -18.46 -8.97
N TRP A 9 -4.24 -17.67 -8.57
CA TRP A 9 -3.14 -17.27 -9.46
C TRP A 9 -1.81 -17.32 -8.70
N ASN A 10 -0.72 -17.42 -9.44
CA ASN A 10 0.61 -17.64 -8.88
C ASN A 10 1.63 -16.57 -9.27
N TYR A 11 1.15 -15.35 -9.62
CA TYR A 11 1.97 -14.21 -9.93
C TYR A 11 1.44 -12.95 -9.21
N PRO A 12 2.28 -12.20 -8.49
CA PRO A 12 3.72 -12.44 -8.21
C PRO A 12 3.96 -13.55 -7.17
N THR A 13 2.93 -14.00 -6.48
CA THR A 13 2.93 -15.12 -5.52
C THR A 13 1.63 -15.91 -5.64
N ARG A 14 1.45 -16.95 -4.79
CA ARG A 14 0.21 -17.72 -4.76
C ARG A 14 -0.90 -16.93 -4.09
N VAL A 15 -1.89 -16.51 -4.83
CA VAL A 15 -3.06 -15.78 -4.32
C VAL A 15 -4.29 -16.67 -4.39
N TRP A 16 -4.92 -16.88 -3.24
CA TRP A 16 -6.20 -17.57 -3.11
C TRP A 16 -7.27 -16.52 -2.88
N ALA A 17 -7.97 -16.15 -3.95
CA ALA A 17 -8.94 -15.07 -3.94
C ALA A 17 -10.39 -15.58 -3.94
N GLY A 18 -11.24 -14.93 -3.16
CA GLY A 18 -12.68 -15.14 -3.15
C GLY A 18 -13.29 -15.17 -1.77
N PRO A 19 -14.63 -15.07 -1.67
CA PRO A 19 -15.35 -15.07 -0.40
C PRO A 19 -15.13 -16.39 0.39
N GLY A 20 -15.01 -16.28 1.71
CA GLY A 20 -14.86 -17.40 2.64
C GLY A 20 -13.50 -18.11 2.58
N ARG A 21 -12.54 -17.62 1.81
CA ARG A 21 -11.24 -18.26 1.64
C ARG A 21 -10.36 -18.22 2.89
N ILE A 22 -10.69 -17.41 3.88
CA ILE A 22 -10.00 -17.44 5.18
C ILE A 22 -10.05 -18.82 5.82
N ALA A 23 -11.09 -19.61 5.55
CA ALA A 23 -11.20 -21.00 6.02
C ALA A 23 -10.07 -21.90 5.50
N GLU A 24 -9.36 -21.51 4.46
CA GLU A 24 -8.21 -22.23 3.90
C GLU A 24 -6.87 -21.88 4.59
N LEU A 25 -6.89 -21.03 5.63
CA LEU A 25 -5.68 -20.64 6.38
C LEU A 25 -4.87 -21.84 6.92
N PRO A 26 -5.49 -22.94 7.44
CA PRO A 26 -4.74 -24.14 7.82
C PRO A 26 -3.99 -24.78 6.66
N ALA A 27 -4.61 -24.83 5.49
CA ALA A 27 -3.98 -25.36 4.28
C ALA A 27 -2.81 -24.51 3.81
N ALA A 28 -2.92 -23.15 3.91
CA ALA A 28 -1.84 -22.23 3.61
C ALA A 28 -0.64 -22.43 4.55
N CYS A 29 -0.89 -22.55 5.86
CA CYS A 29 0.15 -22.83 6.85
C CYS A 29 0.82 -24.19 6.57
N THR A 30 0.04 -25.22 6.30
CA THR A 30 0.55 -26.57 5.98
C THR A 30 1.44 -26.55 4.72
N LEU A 31 1.01 -25.84 3.67
CA LEU A 31 1.77 -25.72 2.43
C LEU A 31 3.14 -25.06 2.64
N LEU A 32 3.24 -24.15 3.60
CA LEU A 32 4.48 -23.45 3.94
C LEU A 32 5.27 -24.16 5.08
N GLY A 33 4.78 -25.28 5.61
CA GLY A 33 5.41 -26.02 6.71
C GLY A 33 5.27 -25.35 8.08
N VAL A 34 4.36 -24.37 8.22
CA VAL A 34 4.12 -23.61 9.44
C VAL A 34 3.16 -24.38 10.36
N LYS A 35 3.58 -24.60 11.60
CA LYS A 35 2.81 -25.33 12.62
C LYS A 35 2.37 -24.46 13.80
N ARG A 36 3.14 -23.44 14.11
CA ARG A 36 2.92 -22.52 15.25
C ARG A 36 3.11 -21.07 14.81
N PRO A 37 2.24 -20.54 13.95
CA PRO A 37 2.40 -19.18 13.46
C PRO A 37 2.20 -18.12 14.55
N LEU A 38 2.86 -16.97 14.39
CA LEU A 38 2.47 -15.71 15.06
C LEU A 38 1.53 -14.95 14.13
N LEU A 39 0.28 -14.70 14.56
CA LEU A 39 -0.58 -13.76 13.88
C LEU A 39 -0.20 -12.35 14.31
N VAL A 40 0.21 -11.53 13.34
CA VAL A 40 0.60 -10.13 13.53
C VAL A 40 -0.51 -9.25 12.97
N THR A 41 -1.03 -8.35 13.81
CA THR A 41 -2.11 -7.41 13.43
C THR A 41 -1.93 -6.06 14.11
N ASP A 42 -2.74 -5.09 13.75
CA ASP A 42 -2.76 -3.77 14.36
C ASP A 42 -3.62 -3.70 15.63
N GLU A 43 -3.43 -2.61 16.40
CA GLU A 43 -4.14 -2.39 17.66
C GLU A 43 -5.67 -2.29 17.46
N GLY A 44 -6.10 -1.76 16.30
CA GLY A 44 -7.52 -1.59 15.98
C GLY A 44 -8.25 -2.91 15.71
N LEU A 45 -7.51 -3.94 15.29
CA LEU A 45 -8.07 -5.27 15.02
C LEU A 45 -7.88 -6.26 16.17
N ARG A 46 -7.22 -5.88 17.26
CA ARG A 46 -6.90 -6.76 18.41
C ARG A 46 -8.07 -7.63 18.85
N ASP A 47 -9.21 -7.00 19.05
CA ASP A 47 -10.41 -7.63 19.61
C ASP A 47 -11.47 -7.95 18.54
N ALA A 48 -11.10 -7.81 17.25
CA ALA A 48 -12.01 -8.10 16.14
C ALA A 48 -12.31 -9.60 16.06
N LEU A 49 -13.59 -9.93 15.83
CA LEU A 49 -14.05 -11.32 15.68
C LEU A 49 -13.31 -12.07 14.57
N MET A 50 -12.98 -11.40 13.47
CA MET A 50 -12.23 -12.02 12.38
C MET A 50 -10.82 -12.45 12.79
N VAL A 51 -10.15 -11.74 13.72
CA VAL A 51 -8.83 -12.12 14.24
C VAL A 51 -8.94 -13.33 15.15
N SER A 52 -9.91 -13.35 16.07
CA SER A 52 -10.15 -14.51 16.95
C SER A 52 -10.57 -15.76 16.16
N ALA A 53 -11.41 -15.59 15.13
CA ALA A 53 -11.83 -16.67 14.24
C ALA A 53 -10.64 -17.22 13.43
N ALA A 54 -9.82 -16.35 12.82
CA ALA A 54 -8.64 -16.78 12.08
C ALA A 54 -7.65 -17.56 12.97
N ARG A 55 -7.43 -17.11 14.20
CA ARG A 55 -6.58 -17.82 15.17
C ARG A 55 -7.12 -19.20 15.54
N ALA A 56 -8.43 -19.32 15.68
CA ALA A 56 -9.07 -20.61 16.01
C ALA A 56 -8.91 -21.65 14.90
N LEU A 57 -8.74 -21.24 13.64
CA LEU A 57 -8.52 -22.16 12.52
C LEU A 57 -7.18 -22.90 12.61
N VAL A 58 -6.16 -22.28 13.19
CA VAL A 58 -4.82 -22.87 13.31
C VAL A 58 -4.43 -22.97 14.79
N PRO A 59 -4.63 -24.14 15.43
CA PRO A 59 -4.29 -24.34 16.84
C PRO A 59 -2.81 -24.02 17.14
N GLY A 60 -2.55 -23.32 18.23
CA GLY A 60 -1.21 -22.88 18.61
C GLY A 60 -0.77 -21.54 18.01
N THR A 61 -1.64 -20.86 17.28
CA THR A 61 -1.38 -19.50 16.76
C THR A 61 -1.24 -18.50 17.91
N GLY A 62 -0.06 -17.88 18.03
CA GLY A 62 0.14 -16.70 18.89
C GLY A 62 -0.52 -15.46 18.34
N LEU A 63 -0.61 -14.41 19.16
CA LEU A 63 -1.10 -13.09 18.74
C LEU A 63 -0.11 -12.01 19.14
N PHE A 64 0.25 -11.18 18.16
CA PHE A 64 0.86 -9.88 18.39
C PHE A 64 -0.02 -8.80 17.71
N ALA A 65 -0.71 -8.01 18.53
CA ALA A 65 -1.63 -6.96 18.10
C ALA A 65 -1.15 -5.57 18.58
N GLY A 66 0.14 -5.31 18.44
CA GLY A 66 0.78 -4.07 18.87
C GLY A 66 1.27 -3.19 17.72
N VAL A 67 0.84 -3.47 16.49
CA VAL A 67 1.23 -2.66 15.35
C VAL A 67 0.39 -1.38 15.30
N ARG A 68 1.04 -0.23 15.18
CA ARG A 68 0.37 1.06 14.98
C ARG A 68 0.24 1.37 13.49
N GLY A 69 -0.66 2.30 13.15
CA GLY A 69 -0.61 2.97 11.86
C GLY A 69 0.76 3.61 11.66
N ASN A 70 1.40 3.42 10.50
CA ASN A 70 2.81 3.78 10.27
C ASN A 70 3.74 3.10 11.31
N PRO A 71 4.07 1.82 11.15
CA PRO A 71 4.84 1.06 12.14
C PRO A 71 6.23 1.65 12.38
N VAL A 72 6.66 1.61 13.63
CA VAL A 72 7.97 2.07 14.11
C VAL A 72 8.85 0.89 14.52
N ALA A 73 10.15 1.12 14.70
CA ALA A 73 11.10 0.09 15.12
C ALA A 73 10.64 -0.66 16.37
N ALA A 74 10.12 0.05 17.37
CA ALA A 74 9.63 -0.56 18.61
C ALA A 74 8.49 -1.58 18.39
N ASN A 75 7.66 -1.42 17.35
CA ASN A 75 6.64 -2.41 16.99
C ASN A 75 7.29 -3.71 16.48
N ILE A 76 8.35 -3.58 15.69
CA ILE A 76 9.08 -4.74 15.17
C ILE A 76 9.79 -5.48 16.31
N ASP A 77 10.49 -4.78 17.19
CA ASP A 77 11.20 -5.37 18.33
C ASP A 77 10.23 -6.11 19.27
N ALA A 78 9.07 -5.52 19.57
CA ALA A 78 8.04 -6.15 20.39
C ALA A 78 7.45 -7.40 19.70
N GLY A 79 7.26 -7.36 18.38
CA GLY A 79 6.80 -8.49 17.58
C GLY A 79 7.83 -9.64 17.55
N LEU A 80 9.12 -9.31 17.40
CA LEU A 80 10.22 -10.29 17.47
C LEU A 80 10.30 -10.95 18.83
N ALA A 81 10.15 -10.16 19.90
CA ALA A 81 10.10 -10.71 21.25
C ALA A 81 8.90 -11.66 21.47
N ALA A 82 7.74 -11.32 20.89
CA ALA A 82 6.57 -12.21 20.92
C ALA A 82 6.81 -13.49 20.11
N TYR A 83 7.40 -13.38 18.92
CA TYR A 83 7.75 -14.49 18.06
C TYR A 83 8.69 -15.48 18.78
N ALA A 84 9.76 -14.98 19.36
CA ALA A 84 10.75 -15.81 20.07
C ALA A 84 10.14 -16.47 21.33
N ARG A 85 9.42 -15.71 22.18
CA ARG A 85 8.79 -16.26 23.39
C ARG A 85 7.80 -17.37 23.10
N GLY A 86 7.04 -17.25 21.99
CA GLY A 86 6.06 -18.26 21.61
C GLY A 86 6.67 -19.48 20.92
N GLY A 87 7.96 -19.44 20.54
CA GLY A 87 8.60 -20.49 19.72
C GLY A 87 7.89 -20.67 18.39
N HIS A 88 7.53 -19.55 17.76
CA HIS A 88 6.81 -19.56 16.49
C HIS A 88 7.72 -19.92 15.32
N ASP A 89 7.15 -20.47 14.24
CA ASP A 89 7.87 -21.00 13.08
C ASP A 89 7.39 -20.39 11.74
N GLY A 90 6.51 -19.40 11.81
CA GLY A 90 5.99 -18.65 10.67
C GLY A 90 5.17 -17.46 11.13
N VAL A 91 4.77 -16.59 10.19
CA VAL A 91 3.96 -15.40 10.44
C VAL A 91 2.71 -15.42 9.60
N ILE A 92 1.57 -15.14 10.22
CA ILE A 92 0.34 -14.74 9.55
C ILE A 92 0.27 -13.22 9.67
N ALA A 93 0.59 -12.49 8.60
CA ALA A 93 0.43 -11.05 8.53
C ALA A 93 -1.03 -10.74 8.18
N PHE A 94 -1.79 -10.21 9.15
CA PHE A 94 -3.24 -10.07 9.07
C PHE A 94 -3.65 -8.62 9.32
N GLY A 95 -4.24 -7.94 8.34
CA GLY A 95 -4.71 -6.56 8.51
C GLY A 95 -4.49 -5.67 7.31
N GLY A 96 -4.43 -4.38 7.53
CA GLY A 96 -4.06 -3.39 6.53
C GLY A 96 -2.55 -3.32 6.29
N GLY A 97 -2.11 -2.39 5.42
CA GLY A 97 -0.72 -2.27 5.00
C GLY A 97 0.28 -2.26 6.16
N SER A 98 0.01 -1.53 7.23
CA SER A 98 0.89 -1.44 8.41
C SER A 98 1.10 -2.80 9.09
N ALA A 99 0.02 -3.58 9.25
CA ALA A 99 0.10 -4.91 9.84
C ALA A 99 0.82 -5.90 8.92
N LEU A 100 0.58 -5.81 7.61
CA LEU A 100 1.25 -6.62 6.61
C LEU A 100 2.75 -6.32 6.56
N ASP A 101 3.12 -5.04 6.55
CA ASP A 101 4.52 -4.60 6.54
C ASP A 101 5.25 -5.05 7.80
N ALA A 102 4.68 -4.78 8.99
CA ALA A 102 5.26 -5.23 10.25
C ALA A 102 5.38 -6.76 10.31
N GLY A 103 4.37 -7.51 9.87
CA GLY A 103 4.40 -8.96 9.82
C GLY A 103 5.51 -9.50 8.93
N LYS A 104 5.70 -8.91 7.74
CA LYS A 104 6.79 -9.26 6.84
C LYS A 104 8.17 -8.96 7.44
N VAL A 105 8.33 -7.78 8.05
CA VAL A 105 9.61 -7.42 8.69
C VAL A 105 9.90 -8.29 9.91
N ILE A 106 8.91 -8.61 10.74
CA ILE A 106 9.07 -9.55 11.86
C ILE A 106 9.50 -10.94 11.35
N ALA A 107 8.86 -11.46 10.30
CA ALA A 107 9.22 -12.75 9.70
C ALA A 107 10.64 -12.71 9.14
N PHE A 108 11.01 -11.63 8.44
CA PHE A 108 12.35 -11.45 7.91
C PHE A 108 13.41 -11.41 9.01
N MET A 109 13.17 -10.59 10.05
CA MET A 109 14.13 -10.34 11.11
C MET A 109 14.22 -11.50 12.13
N SER A 110 13.30 -12.47 12.14
CA SER A 110 13.19 -13.53 13.15
C SER A 110 14.45 -14.40 13.30
N GLY A 111 15.26 -14.52 12.28
CA GLY A 111 16.53 -15.25 12.29
C GLY A 111 17.73 -14.41 11.85
N GLN A 112 17.59 -13.07 11.79
CA GLN A 112 18.73 -12.20 11.47
C GLN A 112 19.50 -11.81 12.74
N THR A 113 20.81 -11.61 12.58
CA THR A 113 21.71 -11.17 13.67
C THR A 113 22.17 -9.72 13.52
N ARG A 114 21.93 -9.12 12.37
CA ARG A 114 22.25 -7.70 12.08
C ARG A 114 21.09 -6.80 12.49
N PRO A 115 21.35 -5.52 12.78
CA PRO A 115 20.29 -4.53 12.96
C PRO A 115 19.37 -4.44 11.73
N MET A 116 18.07 -4.19 11.93
CA MET A 116 17.08 -4.08 10.85
C MET A 116 17.48 -3.06 9.78
N TRP A 117 18.10 -1.95 10.18
CA TRP A 117 18.50 -0.87 9.29
C TRP A 117 19.65 -1.24 8.32
N ASP A 118 20.35 -2.34 8.58
CA ASP A 118 21.35 -2.88 7.64
C ASP A 118 20.71 -3.50 6.37
N PHE A 119 19.39 -3.60 6.34
CA PHE A 119 18.58 -4.20 5.27
C PHE A 119 17.64 -3.19 4.60
N GLU A 120 17.97 -1.88 4.68
CA GLU A 120 17.28 -0.88 3.88
C GLU A 120 17.41 -1.21 2.38
N ASP A 121 16.41 -0.84 1.59
CA ASP A 121 16.40 -1.02 0.13
C ASP A 121 17.38 -0.06 -0.56
N VAL A 122 18.65 -0.30 -0.33
CA VAL A 122 19.77 0.49 -0.87
C VAL A 122 20.74 -0.46 -1.57
N GLY A 123 20.78 -0.38 -2.90
CA GLY A 123 21.69 -1.20 -3.71
C GLY A 123 21.52 -2.70 -3.43
N ASP A 124 22.57 -3.34 -2.96
CA ASP A 124 22.62 -4.78 -2.69
C ASP A 124 22.56 -5.15 -1.19
N TRP A 125 22.13 -4.23 -0.32
CA TRP A 125 22.14 -4.46 1.13
C TRP A 125 21.33 -5.69 1.56
N TRP A 126 20.28 -6.03 0.81
CA TRP A 126 19.50 -7.24 1.04
C TRP A 126 20.35 -8.54 1.01
N THR A 127 21.49 -8.55 0.30
CA THR A 127 22.40 -9.72 0.24
C THR A 127 23.12 -10.02 1.57
N ARG A 128 23.03 -9.11 2.54
CA ARG A 128 23.62 -9.28 3.89
C ARG A 128 22.80 -10.23 4.76
N ALA A 129 21.60 -10.60 4.33
CA ALA A 129 20.69 -11.42 5.11
C ALA A 129 21.07 -12.92 5.10
N ASP A 130 20.87 -13.60 6.23
CA ASP A 130 20.80 -15.08 6.23
C ASP A 130 19.39 -15.49 5.77
N GLU A 131 19.30 -15.94 4.53
CA GLU A 131 18.03 -16.34 3.92
C GLU A 131 17.37 -17.54 4.61
N ARG A 132 18.13 -18.36 5.33
CA ARG A 132 17.61 -19.54 6.06
C ARG A 132 16.90 -19.13 7.34
N GLY A 133 17.22 -17.97 7.85
CA GLY A 133 16.60 -17.40 9.05
C GLY A 133 15.29 -16.65 8.78
N ILE A 134 14.83 -16.58 7.53
CA ILE A 134 13.59 -15.87 7.17
C ILE A 134 12.39 -16.80 7.36
N ALA A 135 11.48 -16.45 8.27
CA ALA A 135 10.29 -17.25 8.54
C ALA A 135 9.28 -17.19 7.36
N PRO A 136 8.56 -18.29 7.08
CA PRO A 136 7.48 -18.29 6.09
C PRO A 136 6.35 -17.32 6.45
N ILE A 137 5.70 -16.73 5.42
CA ILE A 137 4.67 -15.72 5.58
C ILE A 137 3.40 -16.14 4.85
N VAL A 138 2.26 -16.12 5.56
CA VAL A 138 0.92 -16.06 4.97
C VAL A 138 0.41 -14.64 5.15
N ALA A 139 -0.03 -13.98 4.06
CA ALA A 139 -0.61 -12.65 4.14
C ALA A 139 -2.14 -12.71 3.99
N VAL A 140 -2.84 -11.96 4.83
CA VAL A 140 -4.31 -11.85 4.85
C VAL A 140 -4.68 -10.38 4.91
N PRO A 141 -4.83 -9.71 3.74
CA PRO A 141 -5.20 -8.31 3.69
C PRO A 141 -6.66 -8.10 4.13
N THR A 142 -6.89 -7.05 4.93
CA THR A 142 -8.23 -6.61 5.35
C THR A 142 -8.60 -5.24 4.79
N THR A 143 -7.71 -4.64 3.98
CA THR A 143 -7.92 -3.40 3.23
C THR A 143 -7.53 -3.59 1.78
N ALA A 144 -8.16 -2.87 0.87
CA ALA A 144 -7.84 -2.87 -0.54
C ALA A 144 -7.16 -1.54 -0.91
N GLY A 145 -5.86 -1.43 -0.67
CA GLY A 145 -5.11 -0.18 -0.89
C GLY A 145 -3.64 -0.42 -1.18
N THR A 146 -2.84 -0.66 -0.16
CA THR A 146 -1.39 -0.77 -0.26
C THR A 146 -0.90 -1.92 -1.14
N GLY A 147 -1.67 -3.03 -1.21
CA GLY A 147 -1.22 -4.24 -1.90
C GLY A 147 0.04 -4.88 -1.30
N SER A 148 0.34 -4.58 -0.02
CA SER A 148 1.55 -5.04 0.66
C SER A 148 1.67 -6.57 0.70
N GLU A 149 0.56 -7.29 0.56
CA GLU A 149 0.49 -8.76 0.51
C GLU A 149 1.24 -9.35 -0.70
N VAL A 150 1.49 -8.57 -1.75
CA VAL A 150 2.26 -8.99 -2.93
C VAL A 150 3.59 -8.25 -3.05
N GLY A 151 4.02 -7.58 -1.99
CA GLY A 151 5.27 -6.83 -1.91
C GLY A 151 6.39 -7.61 -1.21
N ARG A 152 7.63 -7.32 -1.59
CA ARG A 152 8.87 -7.90 -1.04
C ARG A 152 9.55 -7.00 -0.01
N ALA A 153 8.82 -6.00 0.49
CA ALA A 153 9.33 -5.00 1.39
C ALA A 153 8.35 -4.71 2.52
N GLY A 154 8.82 -4.08 3.57
CA GLY A 154 8.00 -3.50 4.62
C GLY A 154 8.50 -2.11 4.97
N VAL A 155 7.57 -1.17 5.15
CA VAL A 155 7.89 0.23 5.49
C VAL A 155 7.85 0.39 7.00
N VAL A 156 8.93 0.90 7.58
CA VAL A 156 9.07 1.16 9.01
C VAL A 156 9.60 2.57 9.22
N ILE A 157 9.02 3.33 10.15
CA ILE A 157 9.56 4.64 10.52
C ILE A 157 10.78 4.44 11.42
N ASN A 158 11.88 5.05 11.02
CA ASN A 158 13.03 5.25 11.88
C ASN A 158 12.80 6.52 12.71
N GLU A 159 12.51 6.33 14.01
CA GLU A 159 12.17 7.44 14.91
C GLU A 159 13.37 8.36 15.18
N ALA A 160 14.61 7.87 15.05
CA ALA A 160 15.81 8.68 15.25
C ALA A 160 16.06 9.65 14.07
N THR A 161 15.69 9.28 12.87
CA THR A 161 15.88 10.11 11.66
C THR A 161 14.59 10.76 11.19
N HIS A 162 13.44 10.41 11.78
CA HIS A 162 12.12 10.82 11.32
C HIS A 162 11.85 10.53 9.84
N GLN A 163 12.30 9.35 9.36
CA GLN A 163 12.15 8.94 7.96
C GLN A 163 11.46 7.58 7.88
N LYS A 164 10.63 7.41 6.86
CA LYS A 164 10.17 6.09 6.43
C LYS A 164 11.32 5.37 5.72
N LYS A 165 11.62 4.17 6.20
CA LYS A 165 12.65 3.29 5.63
C LYS A 165 12.00 2.04 5.08
N ILE A 166 12.46 1.61 3.93
CA ILE A 166 12.00 0.40 3.27
C ILE A 166 12.97 -0.72 3.63
N ILE A 167 12.49 -1.73 4.34
CA ILE A 167 13.25 -2.96 4.60
C ILE A 167 12.89 -3.94 3.50
N PHE A 168 13.88 -4.43 2.78
CA PHE A 168 13.67 -5.22 1.58
C PHE A 168 14.47 -6.52 1.58
N HIS A 169 13.79 -7.59 1.15
CA HIS A 169 14.44 -8.84 0.73
C HIS A 169 13.51 -9.63 -0.19
N PRO A 170 14.00 -10.29 -1.27
CA PRO A 170 13.15 -11.08 -2.17
C PRO A 170 12.27 -12.12 -1.45
N LYS A 171 12.77 -12.74 -0.37
CA LYS A 171 12.02 -13.73 0.43
C LYS A 171 11.04 -13.14 1.44
N MET A 172 10.90 -11.81 1.54
CA MET A 172 9.79 -11.18 2.26
C MET A 172 8.47 -11.28 1.49
N MET A 173 8.49 -11.75 0.24
CA MET A 173 7.28 -12.06 -0.51
C MET A 173 6.49 -13.14 0.25
N PRO A 174 5.22 -12.88 0.66
CA PRO A 174 4.38 -13.92 1.25
C PRO A 174 4.26 -15.15 0.34
N GLY A 175 4.44 -16.34 0.92
CA GLY A 175 4.36 -17.59 0.16
C GLY A 175 2.93 -17.95 -0.27
N VAL A 176 1.93 -17.46 0.50
CA VAL A 176 0.51 -17.55 0.18
C VAL A 176 -0.17 -16.25 0.62
N VAL A 177 -1.06 -15.75 -0.22
CA VAL A 177 -2.00 -14.66 0.09
C VAL A 177 -3.40 -15.21 0.14
N ILE A 178 -4.15 -14.94 1.20
CA ILE A 178 -5.59 -15.22 1.27
C ILE A 178 -6.33 -13.90 1.09
N SER A 179 -6.82 -13.65 -0.11
CA SER A 179 -7.52 -12.43 -0.51
C SER A 179 -9.03 -12.64 -0.40
N ASP A 180 -9.54 -12.53 0.84
CA ASP A 180 -10.94 -12.77 1.17
C ASP A 180 -11.70 -11.45 1.34
N PRO A 181 -12.64 -11.11 0.43
CA PRO A 181 -13.38 -9.86 0.48
C PRO A 181 -14.29 -9.74 1.72
N GLU A 182 -14.68 -10.84 2.36
CA GLU A 182 -15.50 -10.81 3.58
C GLU A 182 -14.76 -10.13 4.73
N LEU A 183 -13.42 -10.18 4.74
CA LEU A 183 -12.60 -9.52 5.76
C LEU A 183 -12.53 -8.00 5.58
N THR A 184 -13.03 -7.46 4.47
CA THR A 184 -13.05 -6.01 4.18
C THR A 184 -14.43 -5.37 4.39
N VAL A 185 -15.47 -6.16 4.62
CA VAL A 185 -16.88 -5.70 4.70
C VAL A 185 -17.09 -4.68 5.82
N GLY A 186 -16.39 -4.83 6.95
CA GLY A 186 -16.49 -3.93 8.10
C GLY A 186 -15.77 -2.58 7.95
N LEU A 187 -15.07 -2.34 6.85
CA LEU A 187 -14.36 -1.07 6.66
C LEU A 187 -15.32 0.09 6.47
N PRO A 188 -15.15 1.21 7.20
CA PRO A 188 -15.90 2.44 6.96
C PRO A 188 -15.72 2.94 5.51
N ALA A 189 -16.75 3.57 4.95
CA ALA A 189 -16.72 4.10 3.58
C ALA A 189 -15.55 5.07 3.34
N GLY A 190 -15.22 5.94 4.30
CA GLY A 190 -14.08 6.85 4.20
C GLY A 190 -12.72 6.15 4.14
N VAL A 191 -12.55 5.06 4.91
CA VAL A 191 -11.32 4.24 4.84
C VAL A 191 -11.27 3.47 3.52
N THR A 192 -12.41 2.92 3.07
CA THR A 192 -12.52 2.27 1.76
C THR A 192 -12.14 3.23 0.63
N ALA A 193 -12.65 4.47 0.67
CA ALA A 193 -12.32 5.50 -0.32
C ALA A 193 -10.83 5.85 -0.31
N ALA A 194 -10.25 6.11 0.86
CA ALA A 194 -8.86 6.49 1.00
C ALA A 194 -7.91 5.38 0.54
N THR A 195 -8.14 4.13 0.96
CA THR A 195 -7.29 3.00 0.56
C THR A 195 -7.47 2.65 -0.92
N GLY A 196 -8.71 2.65 -1.43
CA GLY A 196 -8.97 2.35 -2.83
C GLY A 196 -8.42 3.42 -3.78
N PHE A 197 -8.43 4.69 -3.35
CA PHE A 197 -7.78 5.75 -4.12
C PHE A 197 -6.24 5.65 -4.08
N ASP A 198 -5.67 5.17 -2.97
CA ASP A 198 -4.25 4.85 -2.88
C ASP A 198 -3.85 3.80 -3.94
N ALA A 199 -4.64 2.74 -4.09
CA ALA A 199 -4.44 1.76 -5.16
C ALA A 199 -4.51 2.41 -6.56
N PHE A 200 -5.37 3.42 -6.76
CA PHE A 200 -5.40 4.19 -7.99
C PHE A 200 -4.09 4.97 -8.21
N VAL A 201 -3.60 5.65 -7.17
CA VAL A 201 -2.32 6.38 -7.24
C VAL A 201 -1.16 5.44 -7.54
N HIS A 202 -1.12 4.25 -6.94
CA HIS A 202 -0.13 3.22 -7.25
C HIS A 202 -0.14 2.86 -8.75
N CYS A 203 -1.30 2.56 -9.30
CA CYS A 203 -1.45 2.26 -10.71
C CYS A 203 -1.06 3.45 -11.60
N PHE A 204 -1.52 4.65 -11.25
CA PHE A 204 -1.27 5.86 -12.02
C PHE A 204 0.22 6.24 -12.04
N GLU A 205 0.87 6.29 -10.88
CA GLU A 205 2.30 6.61 -10.81
C GLU A 205 3.15 5.54 -11.48
N ALA A 206 2.88 4.25 -11.24
CA ALA A 206 3.60 3.17 -11.92
C ALA A 206 3.47 3.26 -13.45
N TYR A 207 2.29 3.57 -13.97
CA TYR A 207 2.09 3.74 -15.41
C TYR A 207 2.82 4.98 -15.97
N CYS A 208 2.88 6.06 -15.20
CA CYS A 208 3.54 7.30 -15.59
C CYS A 208 5.06 7.28 -15.38
N THR A 209 5.59 6.43 -14.50
CA THR A 209 7.04 6.28 -14.26
C THR A 209 7.78 5.95 -15.56
N PRO A 210 8.92 6.60 -15.85
CA PRO A 210 9.74 6.28 -17.02
C PRO A 210 10.29 4.84 -17.00
N GLY A 211 10.61 4.33 -18.16
CA GLY A 211 11.24 3.01 -18.31
C GLY A 211 10.34 2.00 -19.04
N PHE A 212 10.97 0.95 -19.52
CA PHE A 212 10.32 -0.11 -20.30
C PHE A 212 9.91 -1.26 -19.39
N HIS A 213 8.61 -1.33 -19.06
CA HIS A 213 8.06 -2.43 -18.28
C HIS A 213 6.59 -2.72 -18.71
N PRO A 214 6.38 -3.29 -19.91
CA PRO A 214 5.03 -3.45 -20.46
C PRO A 214 4.09 -4.33 -19.62
N LEU A 215 4.63 -5.26 -18.81
CA LEU A 215 3.81 -6.04 -17.87
C LEU A 215 3.25 -5.13 -16.77
N ALA A 216 4.07 -4.28 -16.17
CA ALA A 216 3.61 -3.32 -15.16
C ALA A 216 2.60 -2.34 -15.76
N ASP A 217 2.84 -1.85 -16.98
CA ASP A 217 1.94 -0.93 -17.67
C ASP A 217 0.56 -1.55 -17.89
N GLY A 218 0.49 -2.79 -18.39
CA GLY A 218 -0.77 -3.50 -18.59
C GLY A 218 -1.53 -3.78 -17.29
N ILE A 219 -0.80 -4.15 -16.23
CA ILE A 219 -1.38 -4.39 -14.89
C ILE A 219 -1.93 -3.08 -14.31
N ALA A 220 -1.18 -1.97 -14.40
CA ALA A 220 -1.59 -0.66 -13.90
C ALA A 220 -2.87 -0.15 -14.59
N LEU A 221 -2.95 -0.30 -15.91
CA LEU A 221 -4.12 0.12 -16.70
C LEU A 221 -5.38 -0.64 -16.26
N GLU A 222 -5.33 -1.97 -16.17
CA GLU A 222 -6.48 -2.75 -15.70
C GLU A 222 -6.83 -2.42 -14.25
N GLY A 223 -5.84 -2.20 -13.36
CA GLY A 223 -6.06 -1.74 -12.00
C GLY A 223 -6.86 -0.44 -11.95
N MET A 224 -6.50 0.58 -12.75
CA MET A 224 -7.24 1.85 -12.82
C MET A 224 -8.69 1.65 -13.29
N ARG A 225 -8.91 0.79 -14.30
CA ARG A 225 -10.26 0.48 -14.80
C ARG A 225 -11.15 -0.19 -13.74
N LEU A 226 -10.59 -1.14 -12.98
CA LEU A 226 -11.30 -1.79 -11.88
C LEU A 226 -11.67 -0.79 -10.79
N ILE A 227 -10.74 0.10 -10.41
CA ILE A 227 -10.97 1.10 -9.36
C ILE A 227 -12.05 2.09 -9.77
N GLN A 228 -12.02 2.60 -11.02
CA GLN A 228 -13.07 3.48 -11.54
C GLN A 228 -14.47 2.87 -11.37
N THR A 229 -14.60 1.58 -11.68
CA THR A 229 -15.90 0.90 -11.69
C THR A 229 -16.35 0.49 -10.29
N TYR A 230 -15.44 -0.03 -9.46
CA TYR A 230 -15.82 -0.77 -8.26
C TYR A 230 -15.55 -0.02 -6.96
N LEU A 231 -14.69 0.99 -6.93
CA LEU A 231 -14.46 1.76 -5.71
C LEU A 231 -15.71 2.52 -5.24
N PRO A 232 -16.46 3.23 -6.11
CA PRO A 232 -17.70 3.87 -5.70
C PRO A 232 -18.71 2.87 -5.13
N ARG A 233 -18.87 1.71 -5.77
CA ARG A 233 -19.78 0.65 -5.31
C ARG A 233 -19.37 0.12 -3.93
N ALA A 234 -18.08 -0.12 -3.70
CA ALA A 234 -17.57 -0.58 -2.41
C ALA A 234 -17.74 0.46 -1.30
N CYS A 235 -17.69 1.76 -1.63
CA CYS A 235 -17.94 2.86 -0.68
C CYS A 235 -19.42 3.03 -0.38
N GLU A 236 -20.30 2.88 -1.37
CA GLU A 236 -21.74 3.01 -1.23
C GLU A 236 -22.36 1.82 -0.47
N ASN A 237 -21.92 0.60 -0.82
CA ASN A 237 -22.35 -0.62 -0.18
C ASN A 237 -21.15 -1.47 0.27
N GLY A 238 -20.77 -1.37 1.53
CA GLY A 238 -19.65 -2.14 2.11
C GLY A 238 -19.84 -3.66 2.03
N HIS A 239 -21.06 -4.16 1.81
CA HIS A 239 -21.38 -5.58 1.65
C HIS A 239 -21.38 -6.07 0.19
N ASP A 240 -21.07 -5.22 -0.77
CA ASP A 240 -20.88 -5.62 -2.17
C ASP A 240 -19.60 -6.45 -2.34
N LEU A 241 -19.71 -7.76 -2.15
CA LEU A 241 -18.57 -8.68 -2.21
C LEU A 241 -17.90 -8.72 -3.59
N GLU A 242 -18.65 -8.45 -4.68
CA GLU A 242 -18.02 -8.33 -5.99
C GLU A 242 -17.12 -7.09 -6.02
N ALA A 243 -17.62 -5.93 -5.62
CA ALA A 243 -16.83 -4.71 -5.59
C ALA A 243 -15.61 -4.85 -4.65
N ARG A 244 -15.79 -5.43 -3.46
CA ARG A 244 -14.68 -5.72 -2.54
C ARG A 244 -13.63 -6.65 -3.15
N SER A 245 -14.04 -7.73 -3.83
CA SER A 245 -13.13 -8.66 -4.51
C SER A 245 -12.32 -7.97 -5.62
N ARG A 246 -13.00 -7.14 -6.43
CA ARG A 246 -12.35 -6.38 -7.51
C ARG A 246 -11.37 -5.35 -6.95
N MET A 247 -11.71 -4.69 -5.84
CA MET A 247 -10.81 -3.74 -5.19
C MET A 247 -9.58 -4.40 -4.58
N LEU A 248 -9.70 -5.57 -3.94
CA LEU A 248 -8.54 -6.35 -3.48
C LEU A 248 -7.61 -6.73 -4.63
N ALA A 249 -8.20 -7.18 -5.75
CA ALA A 249 -7.41 -7.48 -6.96
C ALA A 249 -6.70 -6.22 -7.48
N ALA A 250 -7.41 -5.08 -7.57
CA ALA A 250 -6.84 -3.83 -8.05
C ALA A 250 -5.71 -3.30 -7.15
N ALA A 251 -5.84 -3.45 -5.82
CA ALA A 251 -4.78 -3.12 -4.87
C ALA A 251 -3.51 -3.96 -5.09
N SER A 252 -3.67 -5.28 -5.23
CA SER A 252 -2.55 -6.18 -5.58
C SER A 252 -1.96 -5.85 -6.96
N MET A 253 -2.78 -5.43 -7.92
CA MET A 253 -2.30 -4.98 -9.25
C MET A 253 -1.47 -3.72 -9.15
N GLY A 254 -1.91 -2.70 -8.40
CA GLY A 254 -1.15 -1.48 -8.16
C GLY A 254 0.21 -1.77 -7.54
N ALA A 255 0.23 -2.60 -6.49
CA ALA A 255 1.46 -3.01 -5.81
C ALA A 255 2.40 -3.86 -6.71
N THR A 256 1.85 -4.64 -7.60
CA THR A 256 2.65 -5.38 -8.59
C THR A 256 3.22 -4.44 -9.65
N ALA A 257 2.43 -3.46 -10.10
CA ALA A 257 2.85 -2.51 -11.11
C ALA A 257 3.92 -1.55 -10.63
N PHE A 258 3.87 -1.10 -9.37
CA PHE A 258 4.84 -0.14 -8.86
C PHE A 258 6.26 -0.70 -8.65
N GLN A 259 6.51 -1.98 -8.96
CA GLN A 259 7.87 -2.47 -9.17
C GLN A 259 8.60 -1.68 -10.27
N LYS A 260 7.87 -1.07 -11.21
CA LYS A 260 8.42 -0.13 -12.20
C LYS A 260 8.88 1.19 -11.53
N GLY A 261 8.25 1.59 -10.44
CA GLY A 261 8.51 2.78 -9.63
C GLY A 261 7.23 3.48 -9.23
N LEU A 262 7.37 4.39 -8.29
CA LEU A 262 6.38 5.40 -7.89
C LEU A 262 6.92 6.78 -8.24
N GLY A 263 6.27 7.86 -7.79
CA GLY A 263 6.68 9.20 -8.18
C GLY A 263 6.45 10.27 -7.11
N GLY A 264 6.19 11.49 -7.56
CA GLY A 264 6.12 12.69 -6.74
C GLY A 264 4.97 12.71 -5.73
N VAL A 265 3.89 11.96 -5.96
CA VAL A 265 2.78 11.86 -5.00
C VAL A 265 3.27 11.16 -3.73
N HIS A 266 3.86 9.97 -3.88
CA HIS A 266 4.43 9.22 -2.76
C HIS A 266 5.60 9.96 -2.12
N ALA A 267 6.47 10.57 -2.92
CA ALA A 267 7.61 11.35 -2.43
C ALA A 267 7.19 12.47 -1.45
N ILE A 268 6.06 13.15 -1.71
CA ILE A 268 5.51 14.16 -0.79
C ILE A 268 4.73 13.50 0.36
N ALA A 269 3.96 12.46 0.09
CA ALA A 269 3.08 11.85 1.09
C ALA A 269 3.86 11.16 2.23
N HIS A 270 5.04 10.63 1.97
CA HIS A 270 5.87 9.98 2.98
C HIS A 270 6.29 10.94 4.11
N PRO A 271 6.99 12.06 3.85
CA PRO A 271 7.30 13.01 4.90
C PRO A 271 6.03 13.65 5.51
N VAL A 272 4.98 13.94 4.75
CA VAL A 272 3.72 14.43 5.31
C VAL A 272 3.16 13.43 6.33
N GLY A 273 3.16 12.14 6.01
CA GLY A 273 2.73 11.09 6.94
C GLY A 273 3.58 10.99 8.21
N VAL A 274 4.88 11.24 8.12
CA VAL A 274 5.80 11.23 9.28
C VAL A 274 5.57 12.45 10.17
N PHE A 275 5.50 13.65 9.59
CA PHE A 275 5.41 14.90 10.35
C PHE A 275 4.02 15.18 10.92
N PHE A 276 2.96 14.76 10.22
CA PHE A 276 1.57 15.07 10.58
C PHE A 276 0.74 13.85 10.94
N ASN A 277 1.32 12.65 10.91
CA ASN A 277 0.64 11.37 11.21
C ASN A 277 -0.68 11.19 10.41
N THR A 278 -0.69 11.58 9.15
CA THR A 278 -1.86 11.48 8.28
C THR A 278 -2.06 10.05 7.77
N HIS A 279 -3.30 9.72 7.38
CA HIS A 279 -3.61 8.46 6.71
C HIS A 279 -3.00 8.46 5.30
N HIS A 280 -2.08 7.52 5.02
CA HIS A 280 -1.25 7.49 3.81
C HIS A 280 -2.06 7.60 2.52
N GLY A 281 -3.04 6.71 2.31
CA GLY A 281 -3.82 6.71 1.08
C GLY A 281 -4.67 7.98 0.91
N LEU A 282 -5.17 8.56 2.00
CA LEU A 282 -5.87 9.84 1.94
C LEU A 282 -4.93 10.97 1.52
N THR A 283 -3.73 10.98 2.07
CA THR A 283 -2.69 11.96 1.72
C THR A 283 -2.32 11.86 0.24
N ASN A 284 -2.10 10.65 -0.28
CA ASN A 284 -1.85 10.41 -1.70
C ASN A 284 -3.00 10.92 -2.59
N ALA A 285 -4.24 10.62 -2.20
CA ALA A 285 -5.43 11.05 -2.93
C ALA A 285 -5.54 12.58 -3.01
N VAL A 286 -5.18 13.28 -1.93
CA VAL A 286 -5.20 14.76 -1.90
C VAL A 286 -4.09 15.33 -2.77
N ILE A 287 -2.88 14.79 -2.73
CA ILE A 287 -1.70 15.31 -3.41
C ILE A 287 -1.75 15.09 -4.94
N LEU A 288 -2.37 13.99 -5.40
CA LEU A 288 -2.33 13.57 -6.81
C LEU A 288 -2.59 14.71 -7.82
N PRO A 289 -3.64 15.53 -7.74
CA PRO A 289 -3.90 16.56 -8.75
C PRO A 289 -2.78 17.58 -8.89
N TYR A 290 -2.14 17.94 -7.80
CA TYR A 290 -1.04 18.94 -7.80
C TYR A 290 0.18 18.40 -8.51
N VAL A 291 0.51 17.13 -8.29
CA VAL A 291 1.62 16.44 -8.98
C VAL A 291 1.26 16.19 -10.46
N MET A 292 0.00 15.88 -10.78
CA MET A 292 -0.44 15.76 -12.18
C MET A 292 -0.22 17.05 -12.98
N VAL A 293 -0.56 18.20 -12.41
CA VAL A 293 -0.33 19.52 -13.07
C VAL A 293 1.16 19.75 -13.31
N HIS A 294 2.00 19.45 -12.31
CA HIS A 294 3.46 19.56 -12.45
C HIS A 294 4.01 18.62 -13.54
N ASN A 295 3.59 17.37 -13.52
CA ASN A 295 4.10 16.33 -14.42
C ASN A 295 3.48 16.40 -15.84
N ARG A 296 2.47 17.25 -16.08
CA ARG A 296 1.75 17.32 -17.36
C ARG A 296 2.64 17.22 -18.59
N PRO A 297 3.75 18.00 -18.73
CA PRO A 297 4.56 17.98 -19.95
C PRO A 297 5.20 16.60 -20.24
N ALA A 298 5.35 15.75 -19.21
CA ALA A 298 6.02 14.46 -19.34
C ALA A 298 5.06 13.27 -19.45
N ILE A 299 3.74 13.45 -19.16
CA ILE A 299 2.77 12.36 -19.07
C ILE A 299 1.62 12.43 -20.09
N GLU A 300 1.68 13.37 -21.05
CA GLU A 300 0.61 13.55 -22.05
C GLU A 300 0.29 12.27 -22.84
N SER A 301 1.30 11.48 -23.21
CA SER A 301 1.11 10.21 -23.93
C SER A 301 0.39 9.16 -23.08
N GLN A 302 0.72 9.10 -21.81
CA GLN A 302 0.09 8.20 -20.83
C GLN A 302 -1.36 8.62 -20.58
N LEU A 303 -1.62 9.91 -20.43
CA LEU A 303 -2.97 10.44 -20.21
C LEU A 303 -3.89 10.18 -21.39
N LYS A 304 -3.36 10.19 -22.62
CA LYS A 304 -4.13 9.80 -23.83
C LYS A 304 -4.61 8.34 -23.77
N VAL A 305 -3.80 7.44 -23.24
CA VAL A 305 -4.18 6.04 -23.07
C VAL A 305 -5.18 5.89 -21.92
N ILE A 306 -4.92 6.55 -20.78
CA ILE A 306 -5.83 6.53 -19.62
C ILE A 306 -7.20 7.09 -19.98
N ALA A 307 -7.27 8.23 -20.69
CA ALA A 307 -8.54 8.81 -21.13
C ALA A 307 -9.37 7.83 -21.97
N ARG A 308 -8.73 7.13 -22.90
CA ARG A 308 -9.41 6.10 -23.71
C ARG A 308 -9.86 4.90 -22.88
N LEU A 309 -9.00 4.44 -21.96
CA LEU A 309 -9.28 3.29 -21.11
C LEU A 309 -10.49 3.53 -20.20
N LEU A 310 -10.59 4.75 -19.66
CA LEU A 310 -11.63 5.14 -18.73
C LEU A 310 -12.85 5.78 -19.44
N ASP A 311 -12.85 5.78 -20.78
CA ASP A 311 -13.92 6.34 -21.63
C ASP A 311 -14.23 7.81 -21.30
N LEU A 312 -13.17 8.63 -21.17
CA LEU A 312 -13.26 10.05 -20.83
C LEU A 312 -13.17 10.90 -22.14
N PRO A 313 -14.22 11.63 -22.48
CA PRO A 313 -14.21 12.48 -23.69
C PRO A 313 -13.42 13.77 -23.48
N GLY A 314 -12.84 14.31 -24.57
CA GLY A 314 -12.19 15.61 -24.58
C GLY A 314 -10.67 15.56 -24.75
N GLU A 315 -10.01 16.66 -24.37
CA GLU A 315 -8.55 16.77 -24.39
C GLU A 315 -7.98 15.88 -23.26
N PRO A 316 -6.98 15.02 -23.55
CA PRO A 316 -6.58 13.94 -22.62
C PRO A 316 -6.20 14.40 -21.22
N PHE A 317 -5.41 15.48 -21.10
CA PHE A 317 -5.05 15.99 -19.75
C PHE A 317 -6.27 16.51 -19.01
N ALA A 318 -7.06 17.39 -19.65
CA ALA A 318 -8.23 17.97 -19.01
C ALA A 318 -9.23 16.86 -18.62
N ALA A 319 -9.49 15.92 -19.52
CA ALA A 319 -10.43 14.82 -19.30
C ALA A 319 -10.05 13.95 -18.09
N VAL A 320 -8.79 13.53 -17.98
CA VAL A 320 -8.32 12.72 -16.83
C VAL A 320 -8.24 13.55 -15.56
N PHE A 321 -7.77 14.80 -15.65
CA PHE A 321 -7.63 15.70 -14.51
C PHE A 321 -8.99 16.03 -13.88
N ASP A 322 -9.96 16.46 -14.70
CA ASP A 322 -11.31 16.79 -14.26
C ASP A 322 -12.02 15.55 -13.68
N TRP A 323 -11.81 14.38 -14.31
CA TRP A 323 -12.32 13.12 -13.78
C TRP A 323 -11.71 12.79 -12.41
N VAL A 324 -10.41 12.98 -12.22
CA VAL A 324 -9.75 12.75 -10.89
C VAL A 324 -10.36 13.67 -9.84
N LEU A 325 -10.60 14.93 -10.16
CA LEU A 325 -11.21 15.88 -9.22
C LEU A 325 -12.65 15.48 -8.86
N GLU A 326 -13.46 15.12 -9.86
CA GLU A 326 -14.84 14.70 -9.63
C GLU A 326 -14.93 13.34 -8.91
N PHE A 327 -14.04 12.39 -9.24
CA PHE A 327 -13.96 11.10 -8.59
C PHE A 327 -13.59 11.23 -7.11
N ARG A 328 -12.65 12.11 -6.77
CA ARG A 328 -12.35 12.46 -5.37
C ARG A 328 -13.57 13.02 -4.65
N LYS A 329 -14.28 13.95 -5.30
CA LYS A 329 -15.50 14.56 -4.74
C LYS A 329 -16.60 13.52 -4.52
N GLN A 330 -16.84 12.63 -5.48
CA GLN A 330 -17.77 11.50 -5.36
C GLN A 330 -17.44 10.63 -4.14
N LEU A 331 -16.16 10.37 -3.91
CA LEU A 331 -15.67 9.56 -2.80
C LEU A 331 -15.53 10.34 -1.48
N LYS A 332 -15.93 11.62 -1.46
CA LYS A 332 -15.83 12.52 -0.31
C LYS A 332 -14.38 12.68 0.22
N ILE A 333 -13.42 12.62 -0.68
CA ILE A 333 -12.01 12.88 -0.37
C ILE A 333 -11.81 14.39 -0.31
N PRO A 334 -11.19 14.93 0.76
CA PRO A 334 -10.90 16.35 0.90
C PRO A 334 -10.08 16.92 -0.26
N HIS A 335 -10.25 18.20 -0.53
CA HIS A 335 -9.54 18.87 -1.63
C HIS A 335 -8.11 19.25 -1.25
N THR A 336 -7.88 19.59 0.02
CA THR A 336 -6.62 20.14 0.50
C THR A 336 -6.02 19.32 1.62
N LEU A 337 -4.70 19.40 1.78
CA LEU A 337 -4.01 18.84 2.94
C LEU A 337 -4.41 19.54 4.25
N ALA A 338 -4.81 20.82 4.19
CA ALA A 338 -5.30 21.54 5.38
C ALA A 338 -6.57 20.91 5.96
N GLU A 339 -7.47 20.40 5.12
CA GLU A 339 -8.70 19.72 5.56
C GLU A 339 -8.44 18.39 6.29
N ILE A 340 -7.23 17.82 6.16
CA ILE A 340 -6.79 16.63 6.88
C ILE A 340 -5.78 16.94 8.00
N GLY A 341 -5.71 18.21 8.44
CA GLY A 341 -4.94 18.65 9.58
C GLY A 341 -3.46 18.99 9.31
N VAL A 342 -3.06 19.07 8.04
CA VAL A 342 -1.69 19.44 7.66
C VAL A 342 -1.58 20.97 7.61
N THR A 343 -0.55 21.51 8.24
CA THR A 343 -0.26 22.94 8.27
C THR A 343 0.91 23.29 7.33
N LEU A 344 1.17 24.59 7.16
CA LEU A 344 2.33 25.08 6.38
C LEU A 344 3.63 25.10 7.21
N ASP A 345 3.72 24.29 8.28
CA ASP A 345 4.90 24.22 9.08
C ASP A 345 6.03 23.49 8.30
N ASN A 346 7.20 24.12 8.28
CA ASN A 346 8.43 23.56 7.70
C ASN A 346 8.30 23.03 6.24
N PRO A 347 7.71 23.76 5.30
CA PRO A 347 7.51 23.25 3.94
C PRO A 347 8.83 22.94 3.21
N ASP A 348 9.93 23.64 3.56
CA ASP A 348 11.24 23.37 2.97
C ASP A 348 11.86 22.08 3.52
N VAL A 349 11.50 21.66 4.74
CA VAL A 349 11.87 20.35 5.27
C VAL A 349 11.13 19.27 4.50
N ILE A 350 9.81 19.41 4.35
CA ILE A 350 9.00 18.46 3.55
C ILE A 350 9.56 18.34 2.13
N GLY A 351 9.92 19.46 1.49
CA GLY A 351 10.48 19.44 0.14
C GLY A 351 11.82 18.73 0.05
N ARG A 352 12.70 18.90 1.04
CA ARG A 352 13.99 18.18 1.09
C ARG A 352 13.80 16.69 1.30
N GLU A 353 12.96 16.30 2.27
CA GLU A 353 12.68 14.88 2.54
C GLU A 353 12.01 14.21 1.32
N ALA A 354 11.11 14.90 0.63
CA ALA A 354 10.50 14.41 -0.61
C ALA A 354 11.53 14.20 -1.72
N ALA A 355 12.49 15.11 -1.88
CA ALA A 355 13.55 14.96 -2.89
C ALA A 355 14.54 13.83 -2.58
N LEU A 356 14.66 13.44 -1.31
CA LEU A 356 15.50 12.32 -0.86
C LEU A 356 14.73 10.99 -0.78
N ASP A 357 13.41 11.04 -0.95
CA ASP A 357 12.59 9.82 -0.90
C ASP A 357 12.91 8.90 -2.08
N PRO A 358 13.02 7.57 -1.85
CA PRO A 358 13.29 6.60 -2.92
C PRO A 358 12.32 6.68 -4.09
N THR A 359 11.06 7.08 -3.86
CA THR A 359 10.03 7.18 -4.91
C THR A 359 10.21 8.39 -5.82
N ALA A 360 10.94 9.42 -5.38
CA ALA A 360 11.20 10.62 -6.18
C ALA A 360 11.93 10.32 -7.49
N GLY A 361 12.79 9.29 -7.49
CA GLY A 361 13.52 8.85 -8.67
C GLY A 361 12.66 8.30 -9.80
N GLY A 362 11.43 7.87 -9.50
CA GLY A 362 10.45 7.41 -10.49
C GLY A 362 9.52 8.51 -11.03
N ASN A 363 9.63 9.75 -10.53
CA ASN A 363 8.77 10.82 -11.02
C ASN A 363 9.10 11.14 -12.49
N PRO A 364 8.08 11.29 -13.38
CA PRO A 364 8.30 11.56 -14.81
C PRO A 364 9.16 12.80 -15.11
N LEU A 365 9.04 13.85 -14.29
CA LEU A 365 9.92 15.00 -14.35
C LEU A 365 10.92 14.98 -13.19
N PRO A 366 12.21 15.18 -13.43
CA PRO A 366 13.17 15.44 -12.36
C PRO A 366 12.69 16.62 -11.51
N THR A 367 12.51 16.40 -10.22
CA THR A 367 11.89 17.37 -9.33
C THR A 367 12.79 17.63 -8.14
N ASP A 368 13.19 18.89 -7.94
CA ASP A 368 14.04 19.30 -6.84
C ASP A 368 13.27 19.63 -5.55
N ALA A 369 14.01 19.80 -4.46
CA ALA A 369 13.44 20.07 -3.15
C ALA A 369 12.58 21.34 -3.10
N GLN A 370 12.94 22.40 -3.85
CA GLN A 370 12.17 23.65 -3.89
C GLN A 370 10.83 23.44 -4.59
N THR A 371 10.82 22.66 -5.65
CA THR A 371 9.61 22.31 -6.39
C THR A 371 8.69 21.43 -5.55
N TYR A 372 9.22 20.42 -4.87
CA TYR A 372 8.43 19.62 -3.91
C TYR A 372 7.84 20.47 -2.78
N ALA A 373 8.61 21.41 -2.22
CA ALA A 373 8.11 22.34 -1.22
C ALA A 373 6.97 23.25 -1.76
N ARG A 374 7.07 23.66 -3.03
CA ARG A 374 6.01 24.44 -3.71
C ARG A 374 4.76 23.59 -3.91
N LEU A 375 4.89 22.35 -4.41
CA LEU A 375 3.78 21.41 -4.58
C LEU A 375 3.07 21.13 -3.24
N PHE A 376 3.83 20.93 -2.18
CA PHE A 376 3.29 20.78 -0.83
C PHE A 376 2.48 22.00 -0.40
N ARG A 377 3.03 23.23 -0.56
CA ARG A 377 2.30 24.47 -0.24
C ARG A 377 1.01 24.60 -1.05
N SER A 378 1.05 24.24 -2.34
CA SER A 378 -0.13 24.26 -3.20
C SER A 378 -1.18 23.26 -2.73
N ALA A 379 -0.77 22.05 -2.35
CA ALA A 379 -1.68 21.02 -1.83
C ALA A 379 -2.31 21.40 -0.47
N VAL A 380 -1.58 22.12 0.40
CA VAL A 380 -2.14 22.66 1.65
C VAL A 380 -3.17 23.74 1.37
N LYS A 381 -2.89 24.63 0.41
CA LYS A 381 -3.74 25.81 0.09
C LYS A 381 -4.90 25.50 -0.87
N GLY A 382 -4.86 24.39 -1.59
CA GLY A 382 -5.82 24.10 -2.66
C GLY A 382 -5.53 24.85 -3.98
N ASP A 383 -4.30 25.31 -4.18
CA ASP A 383 -3.93 26.07 -5.37
C ASP A 383 -3.46 25.15 -6.51
N LEU A 384 -4.34 24.91 -7.48
CA LEU A 384 -4.07 24.12 -8.69
C LEU A 384 -3.51 24.97 -9.83
N SER A 385 -3.38 26.30 -9.68
CA SER A 385 -2.90 27.18 -10.75
C SER A 385 -1.40 26.96 -11.04
N LEU A 386 -0.65 26.48 -10.05
CA LEU A 386 0.78 26.16 -10.11
C LEU A 386 1.57 27.08 -11.05
N LYS A 387 1.28 28.38 -11.01
CA LYS A 387 2.05 29.39 -11.74
C LYS A 387 3.46 29.36 -11.17
N GLY A 388 4.42 28.96 -12.02
CA GLY A 388 5.84 28.86 -11.70
C GLY A 388 6.45 30.18 -11.28
#